data_2066776ec9e00e89da42f569b7097489
#
_entry.id   2066776ec9e00e89da42f569b7097489
#
_cell.length_a   1.000
_cell.length_b   1.000
_cell.length_c   1.000
_cell.angle_alpha   90.00
_cell.angle_beta   90.00
_cell.angle_gamma   90.00
#
_symmetry.space_group_name_H-M   'P 1'
#
loop_
_entity.id
_entity.type
_entity.pdbx_description
1 polymer ?
#
loop_
_entity_poly.entity_id
_entity_poly.type
_entity_poly.pdbx_seq_one_letter_code
_entity_poly.pdbx_strand_id
1 'polypeptide(L)'
;MVQITGMLRLTRVIGVLCVLAMTGRPLSAQPSPFVPLEDAAYEQLDQLVGSGLVRTVIYGQRPYTRREITRIVTEARAQAARRPSSAATARVLQQLVARFVTDSAPAMRSLTSEALWLDSPERPIPPNPTGFIEDGVVNPLLNARSGRRYGQGTTLAVEGRVAQPLGSHLLFTLAPRAAAGGQQADRFAQLTLQEATLSAQAWNLVVDVGRQPLQWGPSMDGGLMLSSSSRPLDLVRVRTDTPWRAPGPLRWLGLLRGTLLLADLGAGQNFPGAKVGAYRLSGQVTSYFELSAQVLVQGGGRGAPTTTFRERVVDFIPALKYTLPDDTTQFSNKLAGWDMRVRLPGLQGAQLYWEAAFDDMDPRRWGSTFWEDAGHVFGASVAQLGPQGALKATAEFHHTGLRYYRHTIFSSGLAFNGTLLGSPLGPMGDAGVLR
;
A
#
# COMPACT_ATOMS: atom_id res chain seq x y z
N MET A 1 -24.02 23.98 24.59
CA MET A 1 -24.53 22.64 24.91
C MET A 1 -24.49 21.63 23.74
N VAL A 2 -24.47 22.06 22.50
CA VAL A 2 -24.37 21.18 21.30
C VAL A 2 -22.96 20.65 21.03
N GLN A 3 -21.90 21.29 21.55
CA GLN A 3 -20.50 20.92 21.29
C GLN A 3 -19.99 19.64 22.00
N ILE A 4 -20.60 19.25 23.13
CA ILE A 4 -20.16 18.08 23.88
C ILE A 4 -20.70 16.79 23.26
N THR A 5 -21.83 16.86 22.56
CA THR A 5 -22.47 15.69 21.93
C THR A 5 -21.71 15.15 20.71
N GLY A 6 -20.96 15.98 19.99
CA GLY A 6 -20.16 15.58 18.84
C GLY A 6 -18.88 14.81 19.23
N MET A 7 -18.21 15.26 20.29
CA MET A 7 -17.01 14.58 20.82
C MET A 7 -17.35 13.21 21.43
N LEU A 8 -18.49 13.11 22.11
CA LEU A 8 -18.99 11.84 22.66
C LEU A 8 -19.40 10.83 21.56
N ARG A 9 -19.82 11.31 20.39
CA ARG A 9 -20.12 10.41 19.24
C ARG A 9 -18.85 9.89 18.57
N LEU A 10 -17.82 10.72 18.44
CA LEU A 10 -16.55 10.33 17.82
C LEU A 10 -15.77 9.32 18.69
N THR A 11 -15.66 9.57 20.00
CA THR A 11 -15.08 8.60 20.95
C THR A 11 -15.86 7.29 20.99
N ARG A 12 -17.18 7.35 20.81
CA ARG A 12 -18.00 6.13 20.69
C ARG A 12 -17.77 5.37 19.38
N VAL A 13 -17.59 6.04 18.25
CA VAL A 13 -17.30 5.39 16.95
C VAL A 13 -15.91 4.76 16.96
N ILE A 14 -14.89 5.47 17.46
CA ILE A 14 -13.53 4.91 17.62
C ILE A 14 -13.53 3.78 18.64
N GLY A 15 -14.21 3.97 19.78
CA GLY A 15 -14.38 2.92 20.79
C GLY A 15 -15.13 1.70 20.26
N VAL A 16 -16.17 1.88 19.46
CA VAL A 16 -16.92 0.79 18.81
C VAL A 16 -16.06 0.06 17.78
N LEU A 17 -15.26 0.76 16.98
CA LEU A 17 -14.32 0.12 16.05
C LEU A 17 -13.23 -0.66 16.78
N CYS A 18 -12.71 -0.16 17.90
CA CYS A 18 -11.76 -0.89 18.75
C CYS A 18 -12.42 -2.10 19.45
N VAL A 19 -13.63 -1.96 19.96
CA VAL A 19 -14.38 -3.07 20.60
C VAL A 19 -14.80 -4.11 19.57
N LEU A 20 -15.20 -3.71 18.35
CA LEU A 20 -15.55 -4.62 17.27
C LEU A 20 -14.36 -5.44 16.77
N ALA A 21 -13.15 -4.89 16.84
CA ALA A 21 -11.92 -5.61 16.52
C ALA A 21 -11.55 -6.66 17.60
N MET A 22 -12.09 -6.55 18.82
CA MET A 22 -11.80 -7.41 19.98
C MET A 22 -12.70 -8.65 20.07
N THR A 23 -13.75 -8.78 19.28
CA THR A 23 -14.72 -9.89 19.39
C THR A 23 -14.29 -11.20 18.71
N GLY A 24 -13.05 -11.29 18.21
CA GLY A 24 -12.44 -12.51 17.67
C GLY A 24 -11.83 -13.39 18.78
N ARG A 25 -11.89 -14.73 18.61
CA ARG A 25 -11.17 -15.68 19.46
C ARG A 25 -9.69 -15.29 19.55
N PRO A 26 -9.00 -15.50 20.69
CA PRO A 26 -7.58 -15.25 20.83
C PRO A 26 -6.80 -16.20 19.89
N LEU A 27 -6.56 -15.76 18.67
CA LEU A 27 -5.52 -16.31 17.83
C LEU A 27 -4.18 -15.95 18.47
N SER A 28 -3.22 -16.85 18.39
CA SER A 28 -1.84 -16.63 18.88
C SER A 28 -1.45 -15.15 18.75
N ALA A 29 -1.14 -14.53 19.87
CA ALA A 29 -0.90 -13.08 19.94
C ALA A 29 0.46 -12.64 19.37
N GLN A 30 1.22 -13.54 18.75
CA GLN A 30 2.54 -13.27 18.17
C GLN A 30 2.41 -12.62 16.82
N PRO A 31 3.02 -11.43 16.57
CA PRO A 31 3.06 -10.82 15.26
C PRO A 31 3.76 -11.74 14.24
N SER A 32 3.30 -11.70 13.00
CA SER A 32 3.87 -12.48 11.91
C SER A 32 4.64 -11.58 10.96
N PRO A 33 5.85 -11.99 10.48
CA PRO A 33 6.67 -11.18 9.60
C PRO A 33 5.97 -10.94 8.25
N PHE A 34 6.25 -9.78 7.65
CA PHE A 34 5.83 -9.48 6.30
C PHE A 34 6.64 -10.27 5.27
N VAL A 35 5.97 -10.68 4.22
CA VAL A 35 6.63 -11.20 3.00
C VAL A 35 6.99 -9.99 2.12
N PRO A 36 8.24 -9.86 1.66
CA PRO A 36 8.68 -8.75 0.82
C PRO A 36 7.77 -8.51 -0.38
N LEU A 37 7.59 -7.26 -0.80
CA LEU A 37 6.69 -6.89 -1.90
C LEU A 37 7.15 -7.48 -3.25
N GLU A 38 8.44 -7.68 -3.41
CA GLU A 38 9.07 -8.23 -4.61
C GLU A 38 9.03 -9.77 -4.66
N ASP A 39 8.44 -10.43 -3.66
CA ASP A 39 8.40 -11.88 -3.56
C ASP A 39 7.43 -12.49 -4.60
N ALA A 40 7.90 -13.51 -5.31
CA ALA A 40 7.10 -14.23 -6.31
C ALA A 40 5.80 -14.84 -5.75
N ALA A 41 5.68 -14.99 -4.43
CA ALA A 41 4.45 -15.46 -3.79
C ALA A 41 3.23 -14.59 -4.14
N TYR A 42 3.40 -13.29 -4.39
CA TYR A 42 2.27 -12.42 -4.76
C TYR A 42 1.67 -12.79 -6.12
N GLU A 43 2.51 -13.06 -7.13
CA GLU A 43 2.05 -13.52 -8.44
C GLU A 43 1.42 -14.91 -8.37
N GLN A 44 2.03 -15.79 -7.58
CA GLN A 44 1.51 -17.13 -7.32
C GLN A 44 0.15 -17.09 -6.61
N LEU A 45 -0.05 -16.19 -5.64
CA LEU A 45 -1.34 -15.97 -4.99
C LEU A 45 -2.39 -15.44 -5.98
N ASP A 46 -2.01 -14.53 -6.86
CA ASP A 46 -2.91 -14.02 -7.90
C ASP A 46 -3.45 -15.16 -8.80
N GLN A 47 -2.60 -16.14 -9.14
CA GLN A 47 -3.01 -17.32 -9.90
C GLN A 47 -4.00 -18.19 -9.11
N LEU A 48 -3.76 -18.42 -7.80
CA LEU A 48 -4.69 -19.17 -6.96
C LEU A 48 -6.04 -18.47 -6.80
N VAL A 49 -6.03 -17.15 -6.69
CA VAL A 49 -7.27 -16.36 -6.59
C VAL A 49 -8.01 -16.34 -7.92
N GLY A 50 -7.31 -16.13 -9.02
CA GLY A 50 -7.90 -16.19 -10.36
C GLY A 50 -8.51 -17.57 -10.68
N SER A 51 -7.90 -18.66 -10.20
CA SER A 51 -8.46 -20.00 -10.34
C SER A 51 -9.73 -20.26 -9.50
N GLY A 52 -10.13 -19.30 -8.63
CA GLY A 52 -11.28 -19.44 -7.75
C GLY A 52 -11.05 -20.35 -6.54
N LEU A 53 -9.81 -20.78 -6.29
CA LEU A 53 -9.42 -21.55 -5.10
C LEU A 53 -9.37 -20.71 -3.83
N VAL A 54 -9.28 -19.39 -3.95
CA VAL A 54 -9.29 -18.46 -2.84
C VAL A 54 -10.47 -17.51 -2.96
N ARG A 55 -11.30 -17.46 -1.93
CA ARG A 55 -12.50 -16.63 -1.86
C ARG A 55 -12.42 -15.51 -0.86
N THR A 56 -11.51 -15.63 0.15
CA THR A 56 -11.42 -14.71 1.28
C THR A 56 -10.07 -14.00 1.28
N VAL A 57 -9.87 -13.07 0.34
CA VAL A 57 -8.65 -12.27 0.24
C VAL A 57 -8.97 -10.81 -0.03
N ILE A 58 -8.24 -9.91 0.64
CA ILE A 58 -8.28 -8.46 0.42
C ILE A 58 -6.96 -8.04 -0.22
N TYR A 59 -7.01 -7.60 -1.48
CA TYR A 59 -5.83 -7.31 -2.29
C TYR A 59 -5.21 -5.95 -2.02
N GLY A 60 -6.01 -4.95 -1.76
CA GLY A 60 -5.61 -3.55 -1.78
C GLY A 60 -4.68 -3.11 -0.65
N GLN A 61 -4.18 -4.00 0.21
CA GLN A 61 -3.25 -3.68 1.30
C GLN A 61 -2.10 -4.68 1.35
N ARG A 62 -0.93 -4.27 0.89
CA ARG A 62 0.32 -5.05 0.91
C ARG A 62 1.39 -4.31 1.75
N PRO A 63 2.42 -5.00 2.28
CA PRO A 63 2.69 -6.43 2.19
C PRO A 63 1.75 -7.29 3.06
N TYR A 64 1.60 -8.56 2.69
CA TYR A 64 0.94 -9.57 3.52
C TYR A 64 1.90 -10.13 4.55
N THR A 65 1.37 -10.46 5.73
CA THR A 65 2.13 -11.25 6.70
C THR A 65 2.22 -12.72 6.24
N ARG A 66 3.25 -13.43 6.69
CA ARG A 66 3.39 -14.86 6.47
C ARG A 66 2.12 -15.62 6.92
N ARG A 67 1.54 -15.23 8.07
CA ARG A 67 0.27 -15.78 8.56
C ARG A 67 -0.87 -15.60 7.57
N GLU A 68 -1.01 -14.42 7.00
CA GLU A 68 -2.07 -14.16 6.02
C GLU A 68 -1.87 -15.01 4.75
N ILE A 69 -0.65 -15.12 4.25
CA ILE A 69 -0.36 -16.01 3.12
C ILE A 69 -0.65 -17.47 3.49
N THR A 70 -0.25 -17.92 4.67
CA THR A 70 -0.55 -19.29 5.17
C THR A 70 -2.06 -19.53 5.20
N ARG A 71 -2.84 -18.56 5.68
CA ARG A 71 -4.31 -18.64 5.70
C ARG A 71 -4.89 -18.79 4.29
N ILE A 72 -4.43 -17.95 3.35
CA ILE A 72 -4.87 -17.97 1.94
C ILE A 72 -4.51 -19.31 1.27
N VAL A 73 -3.29 -19.79 1.46
CA VAL A 73 -2.81 -21.06 0.89
C VAL A 73 -3.54 -22.26 1.49
N THR A 74 -3.85 -22.22 2.79
CA THR A 74 -4.65 -23.25 3.46
C THR A 74 -6.08 -23.31 2.91
N GLU A 75 -6.69 -22.15 2.67
CA GLU A 75 -7.99 -22.06 2.02
C GLU A 75 -7.93 -22.66 0.60
N ALA A 76 -6.93 -22.27 -0.20
CA ALA A 76 -6.75 -22.78 -1.55
C ALA A 76 -6.59 -24.31 -1.58
N ARG A 77 -5.80 -24.87 -0.65
CA ARG A 77 -5.62 -26.32 -0.48
C ARG A 77 -6.92 -27.03 -0.17
N ALA A 78 -7.73 -26.49 0.73
CA ALA A 78 -9.03 -27.07 1.08
C ALA A 78 -10.02 -27.02 -0.09
N GLN A 79 -9.98 -25.96 -0.92
CA GLN A 79 -10.83 -25.86 -2.12
C GLN A 79 -10.34 -26.78 -3.24
N ALA A 80 -9.02 -26.91 -3.44
CA ALA A 80 -8.45 -27.80 -4.45
C ALA A 80 -8.78 -29.29 -4.20
N ALA A 81 -8.94 -29.68 -2.93
CA ALA A 81 -9.41 -31.02 -2.58
C ALA A 81 -10.86 -31.30 -3.02
N ARG A 82 -11.64 -30.25 -3.29
CA ARG A 82 -13.08 -30.35 -3.66
C ARG A 82 -13.33 -30.09 -5.15
N ARG A 83 -12.38 -29.51 -5.85
CA ARG A 83 -12.51 -29.12 -7.26
C ARG A 83 -11.20 -29.38 -7.99
N PRO A 84 -11.23 -30.01 -9.18
CA PRO A 84 -10.04 -30.16 -9.98
C PRO A 84 -9.50 -28.78 -10.38
N SER A 85 -8.20 -28.62 -10.30
CA SER A 85 -7.46 -27.44 -10.76
C SER A 85 -6.54 -27.82 -11.92
N SER A 86 -6.13 -26.83 -12.72
CA SER A 86 -5.15 -27.09 -13.80
C SER A 86 -3.83 -27.58 -13.21
N ALA A 87 -3.04 -28.29 -14.01
CA ALA A 87 -1.73 -28.78 -13.58
C ALA A 87 -0.77 -27.64 -13.17
N ALA A 88 -0.88 -26.48 -13.84
CA ALA A 88 -0.11 -25.28 -13.46
C ALA A 88 -0.52 -24.75 -12.09
N THR A 89 -1.82 -24.58 -11.84
CA THR A 89 -2.36 -24.13 -10.55
C THR A 89 -2.02 -25.12 -9.41
N ALA A 90 -2.11 -26.43 -9.66
CA ALA A 90 -1.74 -27.46 -8.67
C ALA A 90 -0.26 -27.37 -8.29
N ARG A 91 0.61 -27.14 -9.26
CA ARG A 91 2.07 -26.98 -9.04
C ARG A 91 2.38 -25.73 -8.20
N VAL A 92 1.77 -24.59 -8.54
CA VAL A 92 1.88 -23.35 -7.76
C VAL A 92 1.38 -23.56 -6.33
N LEU A 93 0.22 -24.17 -6.15
CA LEU A 93 -0.30 -24.48 -4.82
C LEU A 93 0.67 -25.35 -4.01
N GLN A 94 1.24 -26.38 -4.62
CA GLN A 94 2.22 -27.26 -3.96
C GLN A 94 3.46 -26.47 -3.49
N GLN A 95 3.99 -25.58 -4.32
CA GLN A 95 5.13 -24.72 -3.96
C GLN A 95 4.80 -23.80 -2.76
N LEU A 96 3.63 -23.17 -2.79
CA LEU A 96 3.20 -22.29 -1.71
C LEU A 96 2.91 -23.06 -0.41
N VAL A 97 2.32 -24.27 -0.51
CA VAL A 97 2.09 -25.14 0.65
C VAL A 97 3.42 -25.54 1.30
N ALA A 98 4.41 -25.97 0.50
CA ALA A 98 5.73 -26.33 1.00
C ALA A 98 6.39 -25.15 1.74
N ARG A 99 6.28 -23.95 1.19
CA ARG A 99 6.95 -22.76 1.72
C ARG A 99 6.25 -22.12 2.92
N PHE A 100 4.92 -22.09 2.95
CA PHE A 100 4.16 -21.31 3.93
C PHE A 100 3.35 -22.15 4.91
N VAL A 101 3.00 -23.38 4.58
CA VAL A 101 2.20 -24.25 5.45
C VAL A 101 3.05 -25.29 6.14
N THR A 102 3.96 -25.94 5.42
CA THR A 102 4.82 -27.00 5.98
C THR A 102 5.97 -26.41 6.80
N ASP A 103 6.58 -25.32 6.32
CA ASP A 103 7.59 -24.58 7.08
C ASP A 103 6.90 -23.62 8.07
N SER A 104 6.83 -24.02 9.33
CA SER A 104 6.19 -23.25 10.40
C SER A 104 7.19 -22.40 11.21
N ALA A 105 8.41 -22.19 10.72
CA ALA A 105 9.42 -21.42 11.44
C ALA A 105 8.93 -20.00 11.76
N PRO A 106 8.89 -19.59 13.04
CA PRO A 106 8.41 -18.26 13.43
C PRO A 106 9.41 -17.17 13.06
N ALA A 107 10.69 -17.48 12.93
CA ALA A 107 11.75 -16.58 12.48
C ALA A 107 11.96 -16.72 10.98
N MET A 108 12.21 -15.58 10.32
CA MET A 108 12.54 -15.54 8.90
C MET A 108 13.92 -14.94 8.70
N ARG A 109 14.76 -15.61 7.92
CA ARG A 109 16.08 -15.09 7.51
C ARG A 109 16.23 -15.29 6.02
N SER A 110 16.68 -14.27 5.33
CA SER A 110 17.00 -14.36 3.90
C SER A 110 18.20 -13.49 3.57
N LEU A 111 18.93 -13.91 2.56
CA LEU A 111 19.97 -13.12 1.91
C LEU A 111 19.68 -13.14 0.43
N THR A 112 19.56 -11.97 -0.17
CA THR A 112 19.29 -11.79 -1.60
C THR A 112 20.41 -10.96 -2.21
N SER A 113 20.78 -11.27 -3.44
CA SER A 113 21.68 -10.48 -4.26
C SER A 113 20.98 -10.02 -5.52
N GLU A 114 21.32 -8.83 -5.97
CA GLU A 114 20.75 -8.20 -7.16
C GLU A 114 21.86 -7.64 -8.02
N ALA A 115 21.75 -7.84 -9.33
CA ALA A 115 22.55 -7.17 -10.32
C ALA A 115 21.59 -6.55 -11.36
N LEU A 116 21.64 -5.23 -11.53
CA LEU A 116 20.80 -4.52 -12.47
C LEU A 116 21.65 -3.59 -13.31
N TRP A 117 21.49 -3.69 -14.62
CA TRP A 117 22.09 -2.74 -15.56
C TRP A 117 21.02 -1.78 -16.08
N LEU A 118 21.34 -0.48 -16.07
CA LEU A 118 20.47 0.58 -16.56
C LEU A 118 21.24 1.52 -17.48
N ASP A 119 20.61 1.90 -18.57
CA ASP A 119 21.11 2.98 -19.42
C ASP A 119 20.91 4.34 -18.75
N SER A 120 19.74 4.58 -18.19
CA SER A 120 19.41 5.80 -17.45
C SER A 120 18.78 5.48 -16.09
N PRO A 121 19.27 6.06 -14.98
CA PRO A 121 18.69 5.93 -13.64
C PRO A 121 17.59 6.98 -13.35
N GLU A 122 17.11 7.71 -14.35
CA GLU A 122 16.16 8.80 -14.18
C GLU A 122 14.84 8.37 -13.56
N ARG A 123 14.33 9.21 -12.68
CA ARG A 123 13.07 9.04 -11.96
C ARG A 123 12.24 10.31 -12.05
N PRO A 124 10.91 10.20 -11.85
CA PRO A 124 10.07 11.39 -11.76
C PRO A 124 10.59 12.33 -10.66
N ILE A 125 10.70 13.61 -11.01
CA ILE A 125 11.03 14.65 -10.04
C ILE A 125 9.78 14.94 -9.20
N PRO A 126 9.91 15.12 -7.88
CA PRO A 126 8.81 15.57 -7.05
C PRO A 126 8.20 16.86 -7.58
N PRO A 127 6.88 17.04 -7.52
CA PRO A 127 6.21 18.20 -8.09
C PRO A 127 6.69 19.51 -7.45
N ASN A 128 6.99 20.49 -8.28
CA ASN A 128 7.21 21.86 -7.87
C ASN A 128 5.97 22.68 -8.27
N PRO A 129 5.30 23.41 -7.38
CA PRO A 129 4.08 24.18 -7.69
C PRO A 129 4.36 25.36 -8.63
N THR A 130 5.59 25.86 -8.69
CA THR A 130 5.99 27.01 -9.51
C THR A 130 6.61 26.61 -10.86
N GLY A 131 6.93 25.33 -11.06
CA GLY A 131 7.54 24.82 -12.28
C GLY A 131 6.60 23.91 -13.07
N PHE A 132 6.66 24.00 -14.39
CA PHE A 132 6.22 22.91 -15.24
C PHE A 132 7.20 21.75 -15.00
N ILE A 133 6.70 20.52 -15.02
CA ILE A 133 7.58 19.37 -15.07
C ILE A 133 8.18 19.40 -16.47
N GLU A 134 9.51 19.52 -16.54
CA GLU A 134 10.20 19.32 -17.80
C GLU A 134 9.95 17.86 -18.22
N ASP A 135 9.77 17.66 -19.54
CA ASP A 135 9.65 16.33 -20.11
C ASP A 135 10.89 15.51 -19.73
N GLY A 136 10.75 14.67 -18.74
CA GLY A 136 11.81 13.78 -18.24
C GLY A 136 11.58 12.35 -18.74
N VAL A 137 12.65 11.67 -19.10
CA VAL A 137 12.59 10.24 -19.37
C VAL A 137 12.61 9.49 -18.06
N VAL A 138 11.48 8.85 -17.74
CA VAL A 138 11.36 7.99 -16.56
C VAL A 138 11.68 6.55 -16.93
N ASN A 139 12.67 5.94 -16.28
CA ASN A 139 12.96 4.53 -16.48
C ASN A 139 11.94 3.64 -15.75
N PRO A 140 11.07 2.92 -16.47
CA PRO A 140 10.02 2.10 -15.85
C PRO A 140 10.57 0.94 -15.03
N LEU A 141 11.82 0.51 -15.25
CA LEU A 141 12.47 -0.53 -14.43
C LEU A 141 12.74 -0.08 -12.99
N LEU A 142 12.64 1.22 -12.70
CA LEU A 142 12.79 1.78 -11.37
C LEU A 142 11.47 1.89 -10.60
N ASN A 143 10.34 1.63 -11.25
CA ASN A 143 9.06 1.57 -10.58
C ASN A 143 9.03 0.41 -9.57
N ALA A 144 8.29 0.58 -8.48
CA ALA A 144 8.10 -0.44 -7.45
C ALA A 144 9.42 -1.02 -6.87
N ARG A 145 10.50 -0.24 -6.84
CA ARG A 145 11.82 -0.65 -6.34
C ARG A 145 12.11 -0.14 -4.91
N SER A 146 11.10 0.21 -4.13
CA SER A 146 11.23 0.64 -2.73
C SER A 146 12.23 1.78 -2.53
N GLY A 147 12.26 2.75 -3.47
CA GLY A 147 13.17 3.90 -3.43
C GLY A 147 14.67 3.53 -3.44
N ARG A 148 15.02 2.29 -3.81
CA ARG A 148 16.41 1.83 -3.92
C ARG A 148 17.14 2.65 -4.97
N ARG A 149 18.39 3.03 -4.66
CA ARG A 149 19.25 3.75 -5.63
C ARG A 149 19.88 2.76 -6.59
N TYR A 150 19.85 3.15 -7.86
CA TYR A 150 20.57 2.52 -8.96
C TYR A 150 21.29 3.61 -9.72
N GLY A 151 22.47 3.33 -10.26
CA GLY A 151 23.24 4.23 -11.10
C GLY A 151 23.21 3.83 -12.56
N GLN A 152 23.69 4.70 -13.42
CA GLN A 152 23.93 4.37 -14.83
C GLN A 152 24.95 3.22 -14.94
N GLY A 153 24.71 2.26 -15.83
CA GLY A 153 25.48 1.03 -15.93
C GLY A 153 25.07 -0.02 -14.91
N THR A 154 26.03 -0.82 -14.43
CA THR A 154 25.74 -1.93 -13.51
C THR A 154 25.67 -1.47 -12.05
N THR A 155 24.62 -1.83 -11.37
CA THR A 155 24.50 -1.76 -9.89
C THR A 155 24.48 -3.17 -9.33
N LEU A 156 25.32 -3.42 -8.34
CA LEU A 156 25.34 -4.65 -7.55
C LEU A 156 24.81 -4.35 -6.15
N ALA A 157 23.98 -5.23 -5.60
CA ALA A 157 23.46 -5.08 -4.26
C ALA A 157 23.31 -6.41 -3.54
N VAL A 158 23.43 -6.37 -2.21
CA VAL A 158 23.13 -7.48 -1.31
C VAL A 158 22.22 -6.95 -0.21
N GLU A 159 21.13 -7.65 0.06
CA GLU A 159 20.16 -7.34 1.12
C GLU A 159 20.00 -8.53 2.04
N GLY A 160 20.28 -8.34 3.32
CA GLY A 160 19.97 -9.30 4.37
C GLY A 160 18.63 -8.94 5.01
N ARG A 161 17.84 -9.94 5.39
CA ARG A 161 16.61 -9.75 6.14
C ARG A 161 16.52 -10.72 7.29
N VAL A 162 16.19 -10.20 8.47
CA VAL A 162 15.94 -10.98 9.68
C VAL A 162 14.66 -10.53 10.29
N ALA A 163 13.74 -11.46 10.56
CA ALA A 163 12.56 -11.24 11.37
C ALA A 163 12.59 -12.21 12.55
N GLN A 164 12.70 -11.68 13.75
CA GLN A 164 12.92 -12.44 14.98
C GLN A 164 11.81 -12.14 15.98
N PRO A 165 11.03 -13.15 16.38
CA PRO A 165 10.11 -13.03 17.51
C PRO A 165 10.84 -12.74 18.82
N LEU A 166 10.27 -11.84 19.61
CA LEU A 166 10.71 -11.48 20.95
C LEU A 166 9.58 -11.80 21.95
N GLY A 167 9.57 -13.05 22.43
CA GLY A 167 8.45 -13.57 23.22
C GLY A 167 7.18 -13.79 22.39
N SER A 168 6.02 -13.76 23.06
CA SER A 168 4.72 -14.11 22.46
C SER A 168 4.01 -12.94 21.76
N HIS A 169 4.40 -11.70 22.05
CA HIS A 169 3.64 -10.51 21.60
C HIS A 169 4.45 -9.55 20.73
N LEU A 170 5.74 -9.76 20.57
CA LEU A 170 6.63 -8.85 19.86
C LEU A 170 7.35 -9.55 18.71
N LEU A 171 7.60 -8.79 17.65
CA LEU A 171 8.43 -9.18 16.51
C LEU A 171 9.35 -8.03 16.14
N PHE A 172 10.64 -8.31 16.01
CA PHE A 172 11.61 -7.39 15.47
C PHE A 172 11.97 -7.81 14.03
N THR A 173 11.99 -6.84 13.11
CA THR A 173 12.41 -7.05 11.71
C THR A 173 13.50 -6.06 11.34
N LEU A 174 14.54 -6.54 10.64
CA LEU A 174 15.65 -5.74 10.15
C LEU A 174 16.03 -6.17 8.74
N ALA A 175 16.20 -5.21 7.82
CA ALA A 175 16.63 -5.46 6.45
C ALA A 175 17.67 -4.42 5.99
N PRO A 176 18.96 -4.62 6.29
CA PRO A 176 20.06 -3.83 5.74
C PRO A 176 20.34 -4.21 4.28
N ARG A 177 20.66 -3.20 3.46
CA ARG A 177 21.06 -3.36 2.05
C ARG A 177 22.34 -2.59 1.79
N ALA A 178 23.36 -3.28 1.29
CA ALA A 178 24.57 -2.70 0.72
C ALA A 178 24.44 -2.69 -0.81
N ALA A 179 24.76 -1.57 -1.44
CA ALA A 179 24.72 -1.44 -2.89
C ALA A 179 25.86 -0.54 -3.39
N ALA A 180 26.40 -0.90 -4.55
CA ALA A 180 27.40 -0.10 -5.24
C ALA A 180 27.17 -0.18 -6.75
N GLY A 181 27.41 0.94 -7.44
CA GLY A 181 27.22 1.02 -8.89
C GLY A 181 27.44 2.41 -9.43
N GLY A 182 26.94 2.64 -10.63
CA GLY A 182 27.08 3.89 -11.35
C GLY A 182 28.38 4.04 -12.11
N GLN A 183 28.40 5.02 -13.02
CA GLN A 183 29.56 5.40 -13.82
C GLN A 183 29.90 6.87 -13.63
N GLN A 184 31.15 7.24 -13.72
CA GLN A 184 31.63 8.62 -13.60
C GLN A 184 31.05 9.37 -12.39
N ALA A 185 30.32 10.47 -12.61
CA ALA A 185 29.75 11.33 -11.58
C ALA A 185 28.59 10.68 -10.80
N ASP A 186 27.94 9.64 -11.35
CA ASP A 186 26.85 8.91 -10.71
C ASP A 186 27.33 7.70 -9.87
N ARG A 187 28.63 7.54 -9.70
CA ARG A 187 29.20 6.47 -8.85
C ARG A 187 28.72 6.57 -7.43
N PHE A 188 28.32 5.45 -6.85
CA PHE A 188 27.95 5.38 -5.45
C PHE A 188 28.32 4.04 -4.81
N ALA A 189 28.52 4.10 -3.49
CA ALA A 189 28.49 2.94 -2.61
C ALA A 189 27.75 3.36 -1.35
N GLN A 190 26.75 2.59 -0.95
CA GLN A 190 25.89 2.96 0.18
C GLN A 190 25.45 1.75 0.97
N LEU A 191 25.28 1.95 2.27
CA LEU A 191 24.58 1.06 3.17
C LEU A 191 23.26 1.74 3.57
N THR A 192 22.14 1.07 3.33
CA THR A 192 20.81 1.57 3.65
C THR A 192 20.05 0.58 4.49
N LEU A 193 19.12 1.09 5.29
CA LEU A 193 18.20 0.28 6.07
C LEU A 193 16.85 0.31 5.37
N GLN A 194 16.47 -0.80 4.73
CA GLN A 194 15.21 -0.90 3.99
C GLN A 194 14.03 -1.16 4.93
N GLU A 195 14.25 -1.93 5.97
CA GLU A 195 13.25 -2.16 7.01
C GLU A 195 13.94 -2.23 8.38
N ALA A 196 13.29 -1.62 9.38
CA ALA A 196 13.65 -1.71 10.78
C ALA A 196 12.40 -1.47 11.61
N THR A 197 11.76 -2.54 12.07
CA THR A 197 10.43 -2.46 12.67
C THR A 197 10.35 -3.28 13.94
N LEU A 198 9.69 -2.72 14.94
CA LEU A 198 9.16 -3.43 16.09
C LEU A 198 7.64 -3.51 15.94
N SER A 199 7.10 -4.72 15.94
CA SER A 199 5.67 -5.00 15.88
C SER A 199 5.20 -5.60 17.19
N ALA A 200 4.09 -5.07 17.73
CA ALA A 200 3.41 -5.61 18.91
C ALA A 200 1.99 -6.02 18.54
N GLN A 201 1.55 -7.20 18.97
CA GLN A 201 0.23 -7.73 18.67
C GLN A 201 -0.57 -8.00 19.95
N ALA A 202 -1.83 -7.55 19.92
CA ALA A 202 -2.86 -7.95 20.84
C ALA A 202 -4.14 -8.26 20.05
N TRP A 203 -4.69 -9.45 20.26
CA TRP A 203 -5.85 -9.98 19.51
C TRP A 203 -5.61 -9.89 17.99
N ASN A 204 -6.51 -9.22 17.27
CA ASN A 204 -6.40 -8.98 15.82
C ASN A 204 -5.81 -7.61 15.48
N LEU A 205 -5.25 -6.88 16.45
CA LEU A 205 -4.61 -5.59 16.23
C LEU A 205 -3.10 -5.72 16.37
N VAL A 206 -2.40 -5.09 15.44
CA VAL A 206 -0.93 -4.97 15.44
C VAL A 206 -0.57 -3.50 15.42
N VAL A 207 0.34 -3.12 16.30
CA VAL A 207 1.01 -1.83 16.29
C VAL A 207 2.43 -2.04 15.77
N ASP A 208 2.76 -1.38 14.69
CA ASP A 208 4.10 -1.40 14.09
C ASP A 208 4.77 -0.03 14.31
N VAL A 209 6.02 0.00 14.73
CA VAL A 209 6.82 1.22 14.90
C VAL A 209 8.16 1.04 14.19
N GLY A 210 8.52 2.00 13.35
CA GLY A 210 9.78 1.99 12.61
C GLY A 210 9.60 2.05 11.11
N ARG A 211 10.60 1.60 10.37
CA ARG A 211 10.65 1.67 8.91
C ARG A 211 10.03 0.45 8.27
N GLN A 212 9.02 0.67 7.42
CA GLN A 212 8.29 -0.41 6.75
C GLN A 212 7.89 -0.06 5.33
N PRO A 213 7.94 -1.05 4.39
CA PRO A 213 7.33 -0.93 3.08
C PRO A 213 5.80 -0.93 3.19
N LEU A 214 5.16 -0.15 2.34
CA LEU A 214 3.70 -0.06 2.22
C LEU A 214 3.32 0.04 0.75
N GLN A 215 2.22 -0.62 0.40
CA GLN A 215 1.58 -0.50 -0.90
C GLN A 215 0.08 -0.62 -0.73
N TRP A 216 -0.63 0.41 -1.18
CA TRP A 216 -2.08 0.42 -1.25
C TRP A 216 -2.54 0.43 -2.71
N GLY A 217 -3.75 -0.06 -2.96
CA GLY A 217 -4.31 -0.17 -4.30
C GLY A 217 -4.18 -1.54 -4.93
N PRO A 218 -4.95 -1.79 -6.00
CA PRO A 218 -5.03 -3.08 -6.67
C PRO A 218 -3.90 -3.37 -7.65
N SER A 219 -3.21 -2.34 -8.15
CA SER A 219 -2.12 -2.48 -9.12
C SER A 219 -0.92 -3.22 -8.52
N MET A 220 -0.20 -3.93 -9.38
CA MET A 220 1.05 -4.61 -9.01
C MET A 220 2.19 -3.61 -8.82
N ASP A 221 2.22 -2.50 -9.57
CA ASP A 221 3.26 -1.47 -9.50
C ASP A 221 3.03 -0.46 -8.37
N GLY A 222 1.95 -0.60 -7.64
CA GLY A 222 1.59 0.25 -6.52
C GLY A 222 0.45 1.20 -6.82
N GLY A 223 -0.14 1.71 -5.76
CA GLY A 223 -1.30 2.57 -5.82
C GLY A 223 -0.98 4.04 -6.03
N LEU A 224 -2.02 4.80 -6.22
CA LEU A 224 -1.97 6.24 -6.43
C LEU A 224 -1.54 7.03 -5.20
N MET A 225 -1.84 6.53 -3.98
CA MET A 225 -1.51 7.24 -2.74
C MET A 225 -0.25 6.73 -2.07
N LEU A 226 -0.10 5.41 -1.93
CA LEU A 226 1.07 4.76 -1.35
C LEU A 226 1.48 3.59 -2.23
N SER A 227 2.69 3.66 -2.75
CA SER A 227 3.28 2.62 -3.60
C SER A 227 4.63 2.17 -3.05
N SER A 228 5.16 1.11 -3.61
CA SER A 228 6.53 0.69 -3.37
C SER A 228 7.57 1.46 -4.23
N SER A 229 7.20 2.55 -4.87
CA SER A 229 8.13 3.41 -5.61
C SER A 229 8.98 4.27 -4.68
N SER A 230 8.44 4.69 -3.53
CA SER A 230 9.20 5.42 -2.52
C SER A 230 9.98 4.48 -1.60
N ARG A 231 10.99 5.05 -0.94
CA ARG A 231 11.66 4.40 0.18
C ARG A 231 10.62 4.11 1.28
N PRO A 232 10.75 2.97 1.99
CA PRO A 232 9.89 2.66 3.14
C PRO A 232 9.87 3.78 4.17
N LEU A 233 8.68 4.12 4.66
CA LEU A 233 8.44 5.22 5.58
C LEU A 233 8.82 4.87 7.01
N ASP A 234 9.35 5.85 7.74
CA ASP A 234 9.48 5.81 9.20
C ASP A 234 8.12 6.19 9.81
N LEU A 235 7.45 5.21 10.44
CA LEU A 235 6.04 5.34 10.80
C LEU A 235 5.66 4.68 12.13
N VAL A 236 4.52 5.10 12.63
CA VAL A 236 3.70 4.35 13.60
C VAL A 236 2.43 3.93 12.87
N ARG A 237 2.10 2.63 12.91
CA ARG A 237 0.93 2.07 12.22
C ARG A 237 0.13 1.18 13.16
N VAL A 238 -1.18 1.32 13.10
CA VAL A 238 -2.14 0.37 13.69
C VAL A 238 -2.88 -0.32 12.56
N ARG A 239 -2.92 -1.65 12.57
CA ARG A 239 -3.60 -2.44 11.54
C ARG A 239 -4.27 -3.67 12.10
N THR A 240 -5.25 -4.18 11.38
CA THR A 240 -5.74 -5.54 11.63
C THR A 240 -4.76 -6.57 11.06
N ASP A 241 -4.50 -7.65 11.81
CA ASP A 241 -3.58 -8.71 11.37
C ASP A 241 -4.21 -9.56 10.24
N THR A 242 -5.43 -10.01 10.46
CA THR A 242 -6.21 -10.78 9.48
C THR A 242 -7.54 -10.11 9.19
N PRO A 243 -8.15 -10.35 8.02
CA PRO A 243 -9.49 -9.87 7.73
C PRO A 243 -10.51 -10.40 8.75
N TRP A 244 -11.45 -9.55 9.13
CA TRP A 244 -12.49 -9.84 10.13
C TRP A 244 -13.88 -9.48 9.60
N ARG A 245 -14.94 -10.06 10.19
CA ARG A 245 -16.32 -9.69 9.87
C ARG A 245 -16.89 -8.76 10.92
N ALA A 246 -17.50 -7.67 10.46
CA ALA A 246 -18.28 -6.83 11.36
C ALA A 246 -19.48 -7.60 11.90
N PRO A 247 -19.77 -7.51 13.22
CA PRO A 247 -20.96 -8.12 13.80
C PRO A 247 -22.24 -7.33 13.48
N GLY A 248 -23.40 -7.95 13.75
CA GLY A 248 -24.71 -7.31 13.64
C GLY A 248 -25.06 -6.85 12.23
N PRO A 249 -25.70 -5.66 12.10
CA PRO A 249 -26.19 -5.16 10.82
C PRO A 249 -25.07 -4.84 9.81
N LEU A 250 -23.84 -4.66 10.26
CA LEU A 250 -22.71 -4.38 9.37
C LEU A 250 -22.12 -5.63 8.69
N ARG A 251 -22.70 -6.80 8.90
CA ARG A 251 -22.26 -8.07 8.27
C ARG A 251 -22.29 -8.02 6.75
N TRP A 252 -23.12 -7.18 6.16
CA TRP A 252 -23.21 -7.02 4.71
C TRP A 252 -21.92 -6.45 4.08
N LEU A 253 -21.08 -5.74 4.88
CA LEU A 253 -19.77 -5.26 4.41
C LEU A 253 -18.78 -6.40 4.13
N GLY A 254 -19.12 -7.62 4.52
CA GLY A 254 -18.28 -8.79 4.28
C GLY A 254 -17.07 -8.88 5.19
N LEU A 255 -15.90 -9.22 4.62
CA LEU A 255 -14.63 -9.23 5.33
C LEU A 255 -14.01 -7.85 5.28
N LEU A 256 -13.54 -7.34 6.41
CA LEU A 256 -12.93 -6.02 6.54
C LEU A 256 -11.46 -6.12 6.93
N ARG A 257 -10.67 -5.18 6.46
CA ARG A 257 -9.28 -4.96 6.86
C ARG A 257 -9.04 -3.46 7.00
N GLY A 258 -8.49 -3.03 8.13
CA GLY A 258 -8.22 -1.62 8.42
C GLY A 258 -6.75 -1.36 8.70
N THR A 259 -6.30 -0.16 8.32
CA THR A 259 -4.97 0.37 8.60
C THR A 259 -5.07 1.86 8.86
N LEU A 260 -4.34 2.32 9.88
CA LEU A 260 -4.13 3.71 10.24
C LEU A 260 -2.64 3.92 10.44
N LEU A 261 -2.06 5.00 9.91
CA LEU A 261 -0.64 5.31 10.10
C LEU A 261 -0.37 6.79 10.25
N LEU A 262 0.76 7.08 10.88
CA LEU A 262 1.40 8.38 10.93
C LEU A 262 2.88 8.19 10.60
N ALA A 263 3.39 8.93 9.61
CA ALA A 263 4.77 8.83 9.16
C ALA A 263 5.46 10.19 9.07
N ASP A 264 6.79 10.17 9.12
CA ASP A 264 7.65 11.34 8.95
C ASP A 264 8.14 11.42 7.50
N LEU A 265 7.98 12.57 6.86
CA LEU A 265 8.49 12.83 5.51
C LEU A 265 9.93 13.38 5.51
N GLY A 266 10.54 13.49 6.68
CA GLY A 266 11.95 13.84 6.85
C GLY A 266 12.29 15.31 6.58
N ALA A 267 13.59 15.56 6.48
CA ALA A 267 14.12 16.92 6.36
C ALA A 267 14.07 17.50 4.93
N GLY A 268 13.85 16.66 3.91
CA GLY A 268 13.86 17.06 2.49
C GLY A 268 12.57 17.74 2.00
N GLN A 269 11.62 18.00 2.91
CA GLN A 269 10.39 18.72 2.62
C GLN A 269 10.60 20.24 2.68
N ASN A 270 9.78 21.03 1.96
CA ASN A 270 9.78 22.49 2.10
C ASN A 270 9.45 22.92 3.54
N PHE A 271 8.70 22.12 4.28
CA PHE A 271 8.56 22.19 5.73
C PHE A 271 9.24 20.98 6.37
N PRO A 272 10.53 21.08 6.76
CA PRO A 272 11.27 19.97 7.31
C PRO A 272 10.55 19.27 8.47
N GLY A 273 10.43 17.97 8.41
CA GLY A 273 9.70 17.17 9.40
C GLY A 273 8.18 17.20 9.23
N ALA A 274 7.65 17.59 8.04
CA ALA A 274 6.24 17.40 7.70
C ALA A 274 5.83 15.95 7.93
N LYS A 275 4.60 15.75 8.38
CA LYS A 275 4.03 14.43 8.68
C LYS A 275 2.99 14.06 7.65
N VAL A 276 2.85 12.78 7.41
CA VAL A 276 1.72 12.23 6.68
C VAL A 276 0.93 11.28 7.59
N GLY A 277 -0.35 11.57 7.75
CA GLY A 277 -1.31 10.67 8.36
C GLY A 277 -2.13 9.99 7.27
N ALA A 278 -2.39 8.70 7.38
CA ALA A 278 -3.21 8.02 6.40
C ALA A 278 -4.04 6.90 7.03
N TYR A 279 -5.20 6.63 6.46
CA TYR A 279 -6.00 5.46 6.83
C TYR A 279 -6.64 4.84 5.60
N ARG A 280 -6.86 3.54 5.70
CA ARG A 280 -7.52 2.74 4.69
C ARG A 280 -8.41 1.70 5.32
N LEU A 281 -9.62 1.58 4.79
CA LEU A 281 -10.55 0.49 5.08
C LEU A 281 -10.85 -0.24 3.78
N SER A 282 -10.58 -1.53 3.77
CA SER A 282 -10.90 -2.42 2.64
C SER A 282 -11.95 -3.42 3.07
N GLY A 283 -12.94 -3.64 2.20
CA GLY A 283 -14.04 -4.56 2.41
C GLY A 283 -14.19 -5.55 1.24
N GLN A 284 -14.15 -6.83 1.54
CA GLN A 284 -14.55 -7.86 0.60
C GLN A 284 -16.04 -8.16 0.80
N VAL A 285 -16.90 -7.42 0.09
CA VAL A 285 -18.36 -7.46 0.25
C VAL A 285 -18.90 -8.84 -0.16
N THR A 286 -18.38 -9.38 -1.25
CA THR A 286 -18.67 -10.76 -1.72
C THR A 286 -17.35 -11.47 -2.06
N SER A 287 -17.40 -12.77 -2.34
CA SER A 287 -16.23 -13.51 -2.84
C SER A 287 -15.71 -13.00 -4.20
N TYR A 288 -16.47 -12.15 -4.89
CA TYR A 288 -16.15 -11.62 -6.21
C TYR A 288 -15.94 -10.12 -6.26
N PHE A 289 -16.31 -9.39 -5.21
CA PHE A 289 -16.27 -7.94 -5.18
C PHE A 289 -15.55 -7.41 -3.92
N GLU A 290 -14.56 -6.58 -4.14
CA GLU A 290 -13.81 -5.86 -3.13
C GLU A 290 -13.94 -4.34 -3.38
N LEU A 291 -14.14 -3.58 -2.32
CA LEU A 291 -14.21 -2.12 -2.31
C LEU A 291 -13.34 -1.60 -1.17
N SER A 292 -12.62 -0.51 -1.41
CA SER A 292 -11.79 0.13 -0.40
C SER A 292 -11.95 1.64 -0.46
N ALA A 293 -11.77 2.28 0.68
CA ALA A 293 -11.65 3.73 0.80
C ALA A 293 -10.37 4.09 1.55
N GLN A 294 -9.74 5.20 1.16
CA GLN A 294 -8.48 5.65 1.72
C GLN A 294 -8.38 7.16 1.74
N VAL A 295 -7.65 7.67 2.74
CA VAL A 295 -7.35 9.10 2.89
C VAL A 295 -5.90 9.23 3.30
N LEU A 296 -5.25 10.27 2.78
CA LEU A 296 -3.90 10.67 3.13
C LEU A 296 -3.88 12.18 3.36
N VAL A 297 -3.27 12.61 4.46
CA VAL A 297 -3.20 14.01 4.87
C VAL A 297 -1.75 14.36 5.20
N GLN A 298 -1.18 15.32 4.48
CA GLN A 298 0.13 15.89 4.75
C GLN A 298 -0.01 17.20 5.51
N GLY A 299 0.74 17.37 6.59
CA GLY A 299 0.68 18.59 7.39
C GLY A 299 1.84 18.77 8.35
N GLY A 300 1.93 19.95 8.96
CA GLY A 300 2.96 20.29 9.94
C GLY A 300 4.36 20.44 9.32
N GLY A 301 5.39 20.31 10.16
CA GLY A 301 6.77 20.60 9.80
C GLY A 301 7.24 21.96 10.30
N ARG A 302 8.57 22.20 10.30
CA ARG A 302 9.15 23.48 10.76
C ARG A 302 8.82 24.60 9.78
N GLY A 303 8.21 25.66 10.28
CA GLY A 303 7.79 26.81 9.48
C GLY A 303 6.45 26.64 8.77
N ALA A 304 5.81 25.50 8.91
CA ALA A 304 4.43 25.31 8.41
C ALA A 304 3.43 26.16 9.20
N PRO A 305 2.29 26.55 8.60
CA PRO A 305 1.22 27.20 9.32
C PRO A 305 0.81 26.42 10.58
N THR A 306 0.59 27.15 11.68
CA THR A 306 0.20 26.52 12.95
C THR A 306 -1.26 26.09 12.88
N THR A 307 -1.54 24.89 13.31
CA THR A 307 -2.89 24.32 13.37
C THR A 307 -3.22 23.90 14.79
N THR A 308 -4.44 24.14 15.23
CA THR A 308 -4.95 23.65 16.51
C THR A 308 -5.14 22.13 16.48
N PHE A 309 -5.23 21.49 17.63
CA PHE A 309 -5.54 20.05 17.70
C PHE A 309 -6.89 19.71 17.04
N ARG A 310 -7.90 20.59 17.19
CA ARG A 310 -9.21 20.41 16.56
C ARG A 310 -9.11 20.43 15.04
N GLU A 311 -8.40 21.39 14.47
CA GLU A 311 -8.17 21.49 13.03
C GLU A 311 -7.47 20.25 12.48
N ARG A 312 -6.44 19.74 13.17
CA ARG A 312 -5.74 18.48 12.79
C ARG A 312 -6.68 17.28 12.78
N VAL A 313 -7.58 17.17 13.77
CA VAL A 313 -8.57 16.06 13.80
C VAL A 313 -9.56 16.19 12.64
N VAL A 314 -10.02 17.40 12.34
CA VAL A 314 -10.93 17.65 11.21
C VAL A 314 -10.21 17.42 9.88
N ASP A 315 -8.98 17.86 9.76
CA ASP A 315 -8.14 17.59 8.59
C ASP A 315 -7.97 16.10 8.33
N PHE A 316 -7.76 15.33 9.39
CA PHE A 316 -7.57 13.89 9.29
C PHE A 316 -8.86 13.12 8.97
N ILE A 317 -10.03 13.68 9.28
CA ILE A 317 -11.34 13.09 8.97
C ILE A 317 -12.12 14.08 8.09
N PRO A 318 -11.95 14.02 6.76
CA PRO A 318 -12.55 15.01 5.84
C PRO A 318 -14.06 15.21 6.00
N ALA A 319 -14.79 14.16 6.40
CA ALA A 319 -16.23 14.25 6.68
C ALA A 319 -16.58 15.24 7.81
N LEU A 320 -15.63 15.56 8.70
CA LEU A 320 -15.84 16.54 9.76
C LEU A 320 -15.67 18.00 9.28
N LYS A 321 -15.16 18.24 8.07
CA LYS A 321 -15.03 19.57 7.48
C LYS A 321 -16.35 20.32 7.51
N TYR A 322 -17.45 19.64 7.22
CA TYR A 322 -18.80 20.22 7.23
C TYR A 322 -19.33 20.59 8.63
N THR A 323 -18.56 20.30 9.68
CA THR A 323 -18.88 20.67 11.07
C THR A 323 -18.12 21.89 11.56
N LEU A 324 -17.22 22.44 10.72
CA LEU A 324 -16.47 23.67 10.99
C LEU A 324 -17.16 24.89 10.39
N PRO A 325 -16.91 26.08 10.96
CA PRO A 325 -17.27 27.34 10.30
C PRO A 325 -16.61 27.46 8.92
N ASP A 326 -17.28 28.10 7.97
CA ASP A 326 -16.83 28.25 6.59
C ASP A 326 -15.52 29.08 6.45
N ASP A 327 -15.17 29.86 7.48
CA ASP A 327 -13.98 30.71 7.54
C ASP A 327 -12.72 29.96 8.03
N THR A 328 -12.86 28.68 8.38
CA THR A 328 -11.73 27.90 8.90
C THR A 328 -10.76 27.56 7.76
N THR A 329 -9.60 28.21 7.75
CA THR A 329 -8.52 27.95 6.79
C THR A 329 -7.91 26.58 7.05
N GLN A 330 -7.80 25.75 6.01
CA GLN A 330 -7.17 24.44 6.10
C GLN A 330 -5.77 24.52 5.52
N PHE A 331 -4.78 24.14 6.34
CA PHE A 331 -3.35 24.19 5.98
C PHE A 331 -2.76 22.80 5.82
N SER A 332 -3.49 21.88 5.23
CA SER A 332 -3.01 20.51 4.97
C SER A 332 -3.26 20.12 3.52
N ASN A 333 -2.36 19.33 2.96
CA ASN A 333 -2.56 18.67 1.68
C ASN A 333 -3.31 17.36 1.89
N LYS A 334 -4.40 17.11 1.15
CA LYS A 334 -5.31 15.97 1.37
C LYS A 334 -5.59 15.24 0.07
N LEU A 335 -5.34 13.94 0.08
CA LEU A 335 -5.81 13.03 -0.95
C LEU A 335 -6.88 12.11 -0.37
N ALA A 336 -7.98 11.96 -1.08
CA ALA A 336 -9.00 10.96 -0.78
C ALA A 336 -9.23 10.08 -2.00
N GLY A 337 -9.45 8.81 -1.80
CA GLY A 337 -9.61 7.89 -2.91
C GLY A 337 -10.30 6.59 -2.51
N TRP A 338 -10.57 5.82 -3.52
CA TRP A 338 -11.18 4.51 -3.41
C TRP A 338 -10.67 3.59 -4.50
N ASP A 339 -10.81 2.30 -4.30
CA ASP A 339 -10.60 1.31 -5.33
C ASP A 339 -11.63 0.20 -5.25
N MET A 340 -11.90 -0.40 -6.39
CA MET A 340 -12.76 -1.56 -6.53
C MET A 340 -12.09 -2.64 -7.34
N ARG A 341 -12.45 -3.90 -7.06
CA ARG A 341 -12.04 -5.07 -7.82
C ARG A 341 -13.19 -6.04 -7.99
N VAL A 342 -13.39 -6.46 -9.22
CA VAL A 342 -14.32 -7.53 -9.58
C VAL A 342 -13.53 -8.74 -10.04
N ARG A 343 -13.84 -9.91 -9.51
CA ARG A 343 -13.23 -11.21 -9.86
C ARG A 343 -14.22 -12.08 -10.58
N LEU A 344 -13.81 -12.67 -11.69
CA LEU A 344 -14.61 -13.48 -12.58
C LEU A 344 -13.93 -14.85 -12.81
N PRO A 345 -13.91 -15.75 -11.80
CA PRO A 345 -13.19 -17.02 -11.90
C PRO A 345 -13.65 -17.90 -13.06
N GLY A 346 -14.94 -17.82 -13.43
CA GLY A 346 -15.52 -18.53 -14.57
C GLY A 346 -15.03 -18.07 -15.94
N LEU A 347 -14.38 -16.90 -16.03
CA LEU A 347 -13.79 -16.34 -17.25
C LEU A 347 -12.26 -16.45 -17.20
N GLN A 348 -11.74 -17.66 -17.13
CA GLN A 348 -10.30 -17.94 -17.05
C GLN A 348 -9.58 -17.16 -15.93
N GLY A 349 -10.28 -16.88 -14.83
CA GLY A 349 -9.76 -16.12 -13.72
C GLY A 349 -9.57 -14.62 -14.01
N ALA A 350 -10.43 -14.07 -14.86
CA ALA A 350 -10.41 -12.65 -15.16
C ALA A 350 -10.68 -11.79 -13.92
N GLN A 351 -10.04 -10.65 -13.85
CA GLN A 351 -10.23 -9.62 -12.83
C GLN A 351 -10.23 -8.26 -13.50
N LEU A 352 -11.12 -7.39 -13.04
CA LEU A 352 -11.15 -5.98 -13.42
C LEU A 352 -10.99 -5.16 -12.15
N TYR A 353 -10.24 -4.08 -12.22
CA TYR A 353 -10.07 -3.18 -11.09
C TYR A 353 -9.91 -1.74 -11.53
N TRP A 354 -10.29 -0.86 -10.65
CA TRP A 354 -10.14 0.57 -10.80
C TRP A 354 -9.76 1.18 -9.46
N GLU A 355 -8.74 2.02 -9.46
CA GLU A 355 -8.38 2.91 -8.37
C GLU A 355 -8.54 4.36 -8.84
N ALA A 356 -9.11 5.20 -7.97
CA ALA A 356 -9.18 6.63 -8.16
C ALA A 356 -8.74 7.33 -6.88
N ALA A 357 -7.95 8.38 -7.02
CA ALA A 357 -7.53 9.24 -5.93
C ALA A 357 -7.60 10.70 -6.36
N PHE A 358 -8.12 11.54 -5.50
CA PHE A 358 -8.43 12.92 -5.78
C PHE A 358 -7.66 13.83 -4.84
N ASP A 359 -7.06 14.87 -5.41
CA ASP A 359 -6.44 15.99 -4.73
C ASP A 359 -7.37 17.21 -4.89
N ASP A 360 -7.69 17.91 -3.80
CA ASP A 360 -8.50 19.13 -3.80
C ASP A 360 -9.82 19.05 -4.59
N MET A 361 -10.68 18.06 -4.31
CA MET A 361 -11.99 17.92 -4.97
C MET A 361 -12.85 19.17 -4.87
N ASP A 362 -13.15 19.79 -6.02
CA ASP A 362 -14.18 20.82 -6.14
C ASP A 362 -15.44 20.24 -6.83
N PRO A 363 -16.53 20.00 -6.07
CA PRO A 363 -17.78 19.48 -6.65
C PRO A 363 -18.39 20.36 -7.73
N ARG A 364 -18.04 21.65 -7.78
CA ARG A 364 -18.56 22.59 -8.79
C ARG A 364 -17.88 22.42 -10.16
N ARG A 365 -16.72 21.74 -10.17
CA ARG A 365 -15.89 21.49 -11.35
C ARG A 365 -15.72 19.98 -11.59
N TRP A 366 -16.76 19.22 -11.35
CA TRP A 366 -16.66 17.75 -11.36
C TRP A 366 -15.95 17.18 -12.59
N GLY A 367 -16.22 17.69 -13.79
CA GLY A 367 -15.61 17.18 -15.02
C GLY A 367 -14.10 17.38 -15.06
N SER A 368 -13.60 18.60 -14.76
CA SER A 368 -12.15 18.87 -14.72
C SER A 368 -11.49 18.23 -13.50
N THR A 369 -12.16 18.27 -12.34
CA THR A 369 -11.66 17.64 -11.12
C THR A 369 -11.47 16.13 -11.30
N PHE A 370 -12.41 15.47 -11.98
CA PHE A 370 -12.32 14.02 -12.19
C PHE A 370 -11.11 13.58 -13.01
N TRP A 371 -10.61 14.43 -13.90
CA TRP A 371 -9.48 14.08 -14.77
C TRP A 371 -8.21 14.90 -14.47
N GLU A 372 -8.34 16.21 -14.29
CA GLU A 372 -7.20 17.10 -14.10
C GLU A 372 -6.62 17.09 -12.67
N ASP A 373 -7.48 16.83 -11.65
CA ASP A 373 -7.09 16.85 -10.23
C ASP A 373 -6.98 15.44 -9.63
N ALA A 374 -7.21 14.41 -10.45
CA ALA A 374 -7.27 13.03 -10.00
C ALA A 374 -6.16 12.18 -10.59
N GLY A 375 -5.89 11.06 -9.91
CA GLY A 375 -5.18 9.93 -10.49
C GLY A 375 -6.14 8.76 -10.69
N HIS A 376 -5.90 7.97 -11.74
CA HIS A 376 -6.67 6.78 -12.06
C HIS A 376 -5.75 5.62 -12.44
N VAL A 377 -6.12 4.42 -11.99
CA VAL A 377 -5.56 3.16 -12.48
C VAL A 377 -6.70 2.26 -12.91
N PHE A 378 -6.79 1.96 -14.18
CA PHE A 378 -7.71 0.96 -14.74
C PHE A 378 -6.91 -0.29 -15.07
N GLY A 379 -7.33 -1.43 -14.58
CA GLY A 379 -6.62 -2.67 -14.83
C GLY A 379 -7.54 -3.84 -15.15
N ALA A 380 -7.04 -4.71 -16.01
CA ALA A 380 -7.62 -5.99 -16.32
C ALA A 380 -6.53 -7.08 -16.27
N SER A 381 -6.83 -8.22 -15.70
CA SER A 381 -5.94 -9.37 -15.72
C SER A 381 -6.69 -10.66 -15.97
N VAL A 382 -6.02 -11.63 -16.59
CA VAL A 382 -6.51 -12.99 -16.81
C VAL A 382 -5.43 -13.95 -16.29
N ALA A 383 -5.79 -14.77 -15.31
CA ALA A 383 -4.81 -15.57 -14.58
C ALA A 383 -4.59 -16.98 -15.16
N GLN A 384 -5.42 -17.43 -16.12
CA GLN A 384 -5.40 -18.80 -16.63
C GLN A 384 -5.47 -18.83 -18.17
N LEU A 385 -4.48 -18.24 -18.81
CA LEU A 385 -4.34 -18.26 -20.27
C LEU A 385 -3.47 -19.43 -20.74
N GLY A 386 -3.66 -19.81 -22.00
CA GLY A 386 -2.87 -20.82 -22.69
C GLY A 386 -3.14 -22.24 -22.21
N PRO A 387 -2.35 -23.20 -22.70
CA PRO A 387 -2.47 -24.61 -22.33
C PRO A 387 -2.33 -24.80 -20.82
N GLN A 388 -3.31 -25.46 -20.21
CA GLN A 388 -3.34 -25.76 -18.77
C GLN A 388 -3.38 -24.54 -17.85
N GLY A 389 -3.70 -23.32 -18.36
CA GLY A 389 -3.73 -22.10 -17.54
C GLY A 389 -2.36 -21.68 -17.01
N ALA A 390 -1.29 -21.89 -17.78
CA ALA A 390 0.07 -21.64 -17.36
C ALA A 390 0.51 -20.17 -17.49
N LEU A 391 -0.24 -19.37 -18.24
CA LEU A 391 0.07 -17.96 -18.51
C LEU A 391 -0.90 -17.04 -17.78
N LYS A 392 -0.38 -15.89 -17.37
CA LYS A 392 -1.14 -14.73 -16.86
C LYS A 392 -0.88 -13.56 -17.80
N ALA A 393 -1.92 -12.79 -18.09
CA ALA A 393 -1.78 -11.50 -18.75
C ALA A 393 -2.41 -10.43 -17.87
N THR A 394 -1.79 -9.25 -17.85
CA THR A 394 -2.29 -8.06 -17.14
C THR A 394 -2.10 -6.86 -18.04
N ALA A 395 -3.15 -6.05 -18.18
CA ALA A 395 -3.10 -4.75 -18.85
C ALA A 395 -3.56 -3.68 -17.85
N GLU A 396 -2.79 -2.61 -17.73
CA GLU A 396 -3.10 -1.47 -16.87
C GLU A 396 -2.96 -0.17 -17.67
N PHE A 397 -3.85 0.78 -17.40
CA PHE A 397 -3.73 2.17 -17.82
C PHE A 397 -3.68 3.04 -16.56
N HIS A 398 -2.63 3.82 -16.43
CA HIS A 398 -2.38 4.75 -15.35
C HIS A 398 -2.49 6.17 -15.88
N HIS A 399 -3.23 7.01 -15.18
CA HIS A 399 -3.38 8.43 -15.44
C HIS A 399 -3.14 9.23 -14.17
N THR A 400 -2.42 10.34 -14.28
CA THR A 400 -2.30 11.33 -13.22
C THR A 400 -2.53 12.72 -13.81
N GLY A 401 -3.49 13.44 -13.26
CA GLY A 401 -3.89 14.75 -13.75
C GLY A 401 -2.86 15.84 -13.46
N LEU A 402 -3.06 17.00 -14.09
CA LEU A 402 -2.18 18.15 -14.02
C LEU A 402 -1.91 18.64 -12.59
N ARG A 403 -2.93 18.61 -11.72
CA ARG A 403 -2.85 19.11 -10.34
C ARG A 403 -2.63 18.00 -9.32
N TYR A 404 -2.65 16.75 -9.75
CA TYR A 404 -2.43 15.62 -8.86
C TYR A 404 -1.03 15.67 -8.23
N TYR A 405 -0.91 15.48 -6.92
CA TYR A 405 0.29 15.64 -6.09
C TYR A 405 0.81 17.07 -5.91
N ARG A 406 0.23 18.07 -6.53
CA ARG A 406 0.65 19.47 -6.40
C ARG A 406 -0.14 20.17 -5.31
N HIS A 407 0.57 20.92 -4.45
CA HIS A 407 -0.09 21.71 -3.41
C HIS A 407 0.65 23.03 -3.22
N THR A 408 -0.09 24.14 -3.12
CA THR A 408 0.49 25.49 -3.04
C THR A 408 1.35 25.70 -1.78
N ILE A 409 0.92 25.14 -0.64
CA ILE A 409 1.63 25.29 0.65
C ILE A 409 2.72 24.23 0.78
N PHE A 410 2.42 22.96 0.50
CA PHE A 410 3.37 21.85 0.56
C PHE A 410 4.01 21.62 -0.80
N SER A 411 4.88 22.56 -1.20
CA SER A 411 5.46 22.59 -2.55
C SER A 411 6.35 21.39 -2.90
N SER A 412 6.88 20.67 -1.92
CA SER A 412 7.59 19.40 -2.14
C SER A 412 6.67 18.25 -2.59
N GLY A 413 5.35 18.45 -2.51
CA GLY A 413 4.36 17.43 -2.80
C GLY A 413 4.44 16.23 -1.84
N LEU A 414 3.77 15.15 -2.22
CA LEU A 414 3.78 13.89 -1.48
C LEU A 414 5.00 13.05 -1.87
N ALA A 415 6.17 13.47 -1.42
CA ALA A 415 7.44 12.83 -1.70
C ALA A 415 8.20 12.49 -0.40
N PHE A 416 9.08 11.50 -0.48
CA PHE A 416 9.99 11.12 0.59
C PHE A 416 11.37 10.79 0.02
N ASN A 417 12.41 11.48 0.51
CA ASN A 417 13.78 11.33 0.00
C ASN A 417 13.90 11.44 -1.52
N GLY A 418 13.21 12.41 -2.14
CA GLY A 418 13.27 12.64 -3.59
C GLY A 418 12.50 11.63 -4.42
N THR A 419 11.65 10.78 -3.81
CA THR A 419 10.76 9.84 -4.53
C THR A 419 9.31 10.06 -4.13
N LEU A 420 8.40 9.91 -5.08
CA LEU A 420 6.96 10.06 -4.85
C LEU A 420 6.42 8.91 -3.97
N LEU A 421 5.51 9.20 -3.06
CA LEU A 421 4.88 8.20 -2.20
C LEU A 421 3.92 7.28 -2.96
N GLY A 422 3.24 7.81 -3.97
CA GLY A 422 2.23 7.12 -4.75
C GLY A 422 2.73 6.72 -6.13
N SER A 423 1.96 7.09 -7.17
CA SER A 423 2.28 6.73 -8.56
C SER A 423 3.67 7.20 -8.99
N PRO A 424 4.47 6.33 -9.61
CA PRO A 424 5.78 6.70 -10.14
C PRO A 424 5.71 7.66 -11.35
N LEU A 425 4.53 7.88 -11.95
CA LEU A 425 4.34 8.83 -13.03
C LEU A 425 4.48 10.29 -12.58
N GLY A 426 4.27 10.55 -11.28
CA GLY A 426 4.17 11.93 -10.81
C GLY A 426 2.88 12.61 -11.28
N PRO A 427 2.81 13.94 -11.24
CA PRO A 427 1.70 14.68 -11.83
C PRO A 427 1.80 14.70 -13.36
N MET A 428 0.65 14.78 -14.02
CA MET A 428 0.52 14.96 -15.48
C MET A 428 1.21 13.87 -16.31
N GLY A 429 0.88 12.62 -16.03
CA GLY A 429 1.44 11.47 -16.73
C GLY A 429 0.40 10.42 -17.12
N ASP A 430 0.64 9.77 -18.26
CA ASP A 430 -0.10 8.61 -18.74
C ASP A 430 0.86 7.45 -19.00
N ALA A 431 0.48 6.23 -18.61
CA ALA A 431 1.24 5.04 -18.91
C ALA A 431 0.34 3.83 -19.18
N GLY A 432 0.70 3.04 -20.17
CA GLY A 432 0.17 1.72 -20.42
C GLY A 432 1.16 0.65 -19.96
N VAL A 433 0.70 -0.35 -19.24
CA VAL A 433 1.50 -1.48 -18.78
C VAL A 433 0.88 -2.77 -19.31
N LEU A 434 1.68 -3.59 -19.98
CA LEU A 434 1.30 -4.93 -20.43
C LEU A 434 2.32 -5.94 -19.91
N ARG A 435 1.84 -6.98 -19.29
CA ARG A 435 2.65 -8.07 -18.73
C ARG A 435 2.07 -9.44 -19.08
#